data_de6cc875a3fe20715418cafc19fe7127
#
_entry.id   de6cc875a3fe20715418cafc19fe7127
#
_cell.length_a   1.000
_cell.length_b   1.000
_cell.length_c   1.000
_cell.angle_alpha   90.00
_cell.angle_beta   90.00
_cell.angle_gamma   90.00
#
_symmetry.space_group_name_H-M   'P 1'
#
loop_
_entity.id
_entity.type
_entity.pdbx_description
1 polymer ?
#
loop_
_entity_poly.entity_id
_entity_poly.type
_entity_poly.pdbx_seq_one_letter_code
_entity_poly.pdbx_strand_id
1 'polypeptide(L)'
;MKIKNILLAFALCLGFSACVGPETDYELAFVYLDRTEGVNFFSQGDVNIVSDGDYNMTNTGSSHVEFAFVKDLVYRLSMVNRIPESGWTDTIEHISLQDGYVGRLLLDDGSYEYCRFCVYTIDYDMNADQYIMFKYQSKFVGK
;
A
#
# COMPACT_ATOMS: atom_id res chain seq x y z
N MET A 1 -10.07 -33.50 -35.16
CA MET A 1 -9.35 -32.24 -35.42
C MET A 1 -9.83 -31.06 -34.57
N LYS A 2 -11.12 -30.85 -34.42
CA LYS A 2 -11.66 -29.78 -33.60
C LYS A 2 -11.37 -29.92 -32.07
N ILE A 3 -11.23 -31.16 -31.56
CA ILE A 3 -10.94 -31.47 -30.15
C ILE A 3 -9.50 -31.06 -29.77
N LYS A 4 -8.53 -31.21 -30.67
CA LYS A 4 -7.13 -30.80 -30.41
C LYS A 4 -6.97 -29.30 -30.26
N ASN A 5 -7.73 -28.53 -31.03
CA ASN A 5 -7.70 -27.06 -30.94
C ASN A 5 -8.40 -26.53 -29.67
N ILE A 6 -9.44 -27.24 -29.22
CA ILE A 6 -10.14 -26.88 -27.96
C ILE A 6 -9.24 -27.20 -26.75
N LEU A 7 -8.52 -28.29 -26.78
CA LEU A 7 -7.59 -28.67 -25.71
C LEU A 7 -6.40 -27.66 -25.63
N LEU A 8 -5.91 -27.21 -26.77
CA LEU A 8 -4.83 -26.20 -26.81
C LEU A 8 -5.30 -24.83 -26.28
N ALA A 9 -6.52 -24.41 -26.65
CA ALA A 9 -7.10 -23.18 -26.13
C ALA A 9 -7.35 -23.24 -24.62
N PHE A 10 -7.79 -24.39 -24.12
CA PHE A 10 -8.02 -24.61 -22.69
C PHE A 10 -6.70 -24.63 -21.89
N ALA A 11 -5.65 -25.22 -22.44
CA ALA A 11 -4.32 -25.22 -21.83
C ALA A 11 -3.71 -23.82 -21.79
N LEU A 12 -3.95 -23.00 -22.81
CA LEU A 12 -3.53 -21.58 -22.81
C LEU A 12 -4.28 -20.76 -21.76
N CYS A 13 -5.57 -20.98 -21.57
CA CYS A 13 -6.36 -20.29 -20.52
C CYS A 13 -5.90 -20.71 -19.13
N LEU A 14 -5.58 -21.97 -18.90
CA LEU A 14 -5.04 -22.44 -17.63
C LEU A 14 -3.63 -21.90 -17.35
N GLY A 15 -2.80 -21.78 -18.39
CA GLY A 15 -1.48 -21.16 -18.28
C GLY A 15 -1.54 -19.68 -17.91
N PHE A 16 -2.48 -18.92 -18.47
CA PHE A 16 -2.72 -17.52 -18.10
C PHE A 16 -3.25 -17.38 -16.66
N SER A 17 -4.15 -18.24 -16.21
CA SER A 17 -4.66 -18.24 -14.84
C SER A 17 -3.57 -18.55 -13.81
N ALA A 18 -2.62 -19.40 -14.14
CA ALA A 18 -1.49 -19.73 -13.27
C ALA A 18 -0.48 -18.57 -13.15
N CYS A 19 -0.34 -17.70 -14.18
CA CYS A 19 0.54 -16.53 -14.15
C CYS A 19 -0.04 -15.34 -13.37
N VAL A 20 -1.35 -15.30 -13.12
CA VAL A 20 -2.06 -14.23 -12.41
C VAL A 20 -2.66 -14.78 -11.11
N GLY A 21 -1.82 -15.44 -10.30
CA GLY A 21 -2.22 -15.94 -8.99
C GLY A 21 -2.64 -14.81 -8.03
N PRO A 22 -3.39 -15.11 -6.95
CA PRO A 22 -3.74 -14.12 -5.95
C PRO A 22 -2.47 -13.52 -5.31
N GLU A 23 -2.51 -12.22 -5.02
CA GLU A 23 -1.45 -11.57 -4.26
C GLU A 23 -1.55 -12.00 -2.79
N THR A 24 -0.43 -12.47 -2.21
CA THR A 24 -0.40 -13.02 -0.83
C THR A 24 0.58 -12.29 0.10
N ASP A 25 1.53 -11.52 -0.44
CA ASP A 25 2.61 -10.90 0.33
C ASP A 25 2.24 -9.48 0.77
N TYR A 26 1.12 -9.33 1.47
CA TYR A 26 0.70 -8.05 2.04
C TYR A 26 -0.08 -8.25 3.33
N GLU A 27 -0.13 -7.20 4.13
CA GLU A 27 -1.02 -7.07 5.28
C GLU A 27 -2.08 -6.00 4.98
N LEU A 28 -3.20 -6.05 5.70
CA LEU A 28 -4.27 -5.06 5.63
C LEU A 28 -4.19 -4.13 6.83
N ALA A 29 -4.40 -2.84 6.59
CA ALA A 29 -4.51 -1.83 7.63
C ALA A 29 -5.73 -0.96 7.38
N PHE A 30 -6.39 -0.52 8.47
CA PHE A 30 -7.57 0.33 8.43
C PHE A 30 -7.26 1.64 9.14
N VAL A 31 -7.47 2.75 8.44
CA VAL A 31 -7.32 4.10 9.00
C VAL A 31 -8.67 4.79 8.92
N TYR A 32 -9.28 5.04 10.09
CA TYR A 32 -10.52 5.81 10.17
C TYR A 32 -10.21 7.31 10.09
N LEU A 33 -11.04 8.05 9.37
CA LEU A 33 -10.89 9.50 9.23
C LEU A 33 -11.14 10.21 10.55
N ASP A 34 -10.40 11.28 10.80
CA ASP A 34 -10.51 12.13 12.00
C ASP A 34 -10.35 11.38 13.33
N ARG A 35 -9.60 10.28 13.35
CA ARG A 35 -9.26 9.54 14.56
C ARG A 35 -7.82 9.79 14.97
N THR A 36 -7.56 9.72 16.27
CA THR A 36 -6.19 9.81 16.83
C THR A 36 -5.44 8.49 16.78
N GLU A 37 -6.14 7.39 16.68
CA GLU A 37 -5.57 6.06 16.50
C GLU A 37 -5.35 5.79 15.01
N GLY A 38 -4.12 5.49 14.66
CA GLY A 38 -3.71 5.20 13.31
C GLY A 38 -3.01 3.85 13.20
N VAL A 39 -2.17 3.71 12.18
CA VAL A 39 -1.47 2.48 11.87
C VAL A 39 0.03 2.73 11.76
N ASN A 40 0.80 1.65 11.92
CA ASN A 40 2.22 1.62 11.62
C ASN A 40 2.47 0.66 10.45
N PHE A 41 2.92 1.18 9.31
CA PHE A 41 3.28 0.36 8.15
C PHE A 41 4.71 -0.20 8.22
N PHE A 42 5.47 0.15 9.25
CA PHE A 42 6.84 -0.31 9.47
C PHE A 42 6.89 -1.42 10.51
N SER A 43 8.01 -2.11 10.60
CA SER A 43 8.20 -3.18 11.58
C SER A 43 8.57 -2.67 12.97
N GLN A 44 8.90 -1.39 13.10
CA GLN A 44 9.42 -0.77 14.32
C GLN A 44 9.11 0.73 14.36
N GLY A 45 9.58 1.41 15.39
CA GLY A 45 9.47 2.85 15.57
C GLY A 45 8.16 3.27 16.25
N ASP A 46 8.17 4.47 16.78
CA ASP A 46 6.97 5.14 17.28
C ASP A 46 6.29 5.86 16.13
N VAL A 47 5.47 5.12 15.41
CA VAL A 47 4.76 5.54 14.19
C VAL A 47 3.28 5.37 14.38
N ASN A 48 2.52 6.42 14.13
CA ASN A 48 1.06 6.43 14.17
C ASN A 48 0.53 7.25 12.99
N ILE A 49 0.28 6.58 11.88
CA ILE A 49 -0.19 7.22 10.64
C ILE A 49 -1.71 7.36 10.71
N VAL A 50 -2.17 8.59 10.70
CA VAL A 50 -3.59 8.97 10.80
C VAL A 50 -4.03 9.71 9.55
N SER A 51 -5.34 9.79 9.33
CA SER A 51 -5.96 10.59 8.28
C SER A 51 -6.93 11.61 8.86
N ASP A 52 -6.92 12.83 8.33
CA ASP A 52 -7.97 13.81 8.58
C ASP A 52 -9.18 13.61 7.64
N GLY A 53 -10.21 14.47 7.78
CA GLY A 53 -11.43 14.39 6.98
C GLY A 53 -11.25 14.72 5.49
N ASP A 54 -10.13 15.34 5.12
CA ASP A 54 -9.77 15.68 3.74
C ASP A 54 -8.83 14.64 3.09
N TYR A 55 -8.68 13.47 3.71
CA TYR A 55 -7.81 12.37 3.24
C TYR A 55 -6.32 12.73 3.22
N ASN A 56 -5.89 13.67 4.03
CA ASN A 56 -4.47 13.94 4.24
C ASN A 56 -3.93 12.97 5.29
N MET A 57 -2.75 12.41 5.06
CA MET A 57 -2.13 11.46 5.97
C MET A 57 -0.85 12.02 6.56
N THR A 58 -0.71 11.88 7.87
CA THR A 58 0.47 12.31 8.63
C THR A 58 0.85 11.26 9.67
N ASN A 59 2.12 11.26 10.07
CA ASN A 59 2.58 10.52 11.23
C ASN A 59 2.51 11.41 12.47
N THR A 60 1.78 10.99 13.50
CA THR A 60 1.70 11.68 14.81
C THR A 60 2.61 11.06 15.86
N GLY A 61 3.28 9.94 15.55
CA GLY A 61 4.32 9.34 16.40
C GLY A 61 5.61 10.17 16.38
N SER A 62 6.53 9.87 17.30
CA SER A 62 7.79 10.63 17.47
C SER A 62 8.86 10.27 16.45
N SER A 63 8.75 9.14 15.77
CA SER A 63 9.69 8.73 14.73
C SER A 63 9.58 9.61 13.49
N HIS A 64 10.71 9.82 12.80
CA HIS A 64 10.74 10.58 11.55
C HIS A 64 10.33 9.70 10.38
N VAL A 65 9.19 10.02 9.78
CA VAL A 65 8.60 9.28 8.65
C VAL A 65 8.36 10.24 7.49
N GLU A 66 8.69 9.79 6.30
CA GLU A 66 8.38 10.48 5.05
C GLU A 66 7.75 9.51 4.06
N PHE A 67 6.99 10.05 3.12
CA PHE A 67 6.28 9.32 2.08
C PHE A 67 6.63 9.85 0.71
N ALA A 68 6.62 8.97 -0.28
CA ALA A 68 6.75 9.36 -1.68
C ALA A 68 5.72 8.63 -2.53
N PHE A 69 5.04 9.36 -3.40
CA PHE A 69 4.12 8.80 -4.38
C PHE A 69 4.91 8.03 -5.45
N VAL A 70 4.43 6.85 -5.81
CA VAL A 70 5.05 6.01 -6.84
C VAL A 70 4.23 6.02 -8.13
N LYS A 71 2.95 5.71 -8.01
CA LYS A 71 2.05 5.65 -9.17
C LYS A 71 0.58 5.58 -8.73
N ASP A 72 -0.31 5.88 -9.66
CA ASP A 72 -1.74 5.62 -9.57
C ASP A 72 -2.11 4.24 -10.18
N LEU A 73 -3.40 3.91 -10.15
CA LEU A 73 -3.98 2.69 -10.71
C LEU A 73 -3.27 1.40 -10.25
N VAL A 74 -2.92 1.35 -8.97
CA VAL A 74 -2.30 0.18 -8.35
C VAL A 74 -3.38 -0.84 -7.99
N TYR A 75 -3.43 -1.95 -8.71
CA TYR A 75 -4.34 -3.07 -8.43
C TYR A 75 -3.73 -4.13 -7.53
N ARG A 76 -2.40 -4.22 -7.55
CA ARG A 76 -1.59 -5.16 -6.76
C ARG A 76 -0.46 -4.39 -6.10
N LEU A 77 -0.21 -4.68 -4.83
CA LEU A 77 0.87 -4.01 -4.09
C LEU A 77 2.24 -4.20 -4.77
N SER A 78 2.46 -5.31 -5.45
CA SER A 78 3.69 -5.59 -6.20
C SER A 78 3.96 -4.60 -7.35
N MET A 79 2.96 -3.81 -7.77
CA MET A 79 3.15 -2.72 -8.74
C MET A 79 3.91 -1.53 -8.14
N VAL A 80 3.92 -1.40 -6.80
CA VAL A 80 4.79 -0.47 -6.07
C VAL A 80 6.14 -1.18 -5.88
N ASN A 81 7.02 -1.08 -6.86
CA ASN A 81 8.19 -1.96 -6.96
C ASN A 81 9.53 -1.22 -6.91
N ARG A 82 9.54 0.09 -6.73
CA ARG A 82 10.76 0.90 -6.65
C ARG A 82 10.71 1.85 -5.46
N ILE A 83 11.90 2.18 -4.96
CA ILE A 83 12.06 3.25 -3.97
C ILE A 83 12.37 4.54 -4.73
N PRO A 84 11.53 5.59 -4.62
CA PRO A 84 11.76 6.86 -5.28
C PRO A 84 13.07 7.53 -4.81
N GLU A 85 13.78 8.19 -5.72
CA GLU A 85 14.99 8.95 -5.40
C GLU A 85 14.67 10.34 -4.83
N SER A 86 13.46 10.84 -5.10
CA SER A 86 13.01 12.19 -4.71
C SER A 86 11.50 12.23 -4.47
N GLY A 87 10.98 13.38 -4.08
CA GLY A 87 9.54 13.57 -3.83
C GLY A 87 9.10 13.13 -2.43
N TRP A 88 10.04 13.06 -1.49
CA TRP A 88 9.76 12.70 -0.10
C TRP A 88 9.13 13.87 0.65
N THR A 89 8.00 13.59 1.31
CA THR A 89 7.24 14.54 2.12
C THR A 89 6.81 13.88 3.43
N ASP A 90 6.63 14.67 4.48
CA ASP A 90 6.13 14.19 5.78
C ASP A 90 4.60 14.07 5.83
N THR A 91 3.89 14.58 4.82
CA THR A 91 2.43 14.51 4.69
C THR A 91 2.06 14.05 3.28
N ILE A 92 1.07 13.16 3.17
CA ILE A 92 0.41 12.86 1.89
C ILE A 92 -0.86 13.69 1.82
N GLU A 93 -0.99 14.52 0.80
CA GLU A 93 -2.20 15.31 0.56
C GLU A 93 -3.18 14.55 -0.34
N HIS A 94 -4.45 14.53 0.05
CA HIS A 94 -5.57 14.00 -0.74
C HIS A 94 -5.33 12.60 -1.32
N ILE A 95 -5.12 11.62 -0.46
CA ILE A 95 -4.94 10.24 -0.89
C ILE A 95 -6.18 9.76 -1.67
N SER A 96 -5.96 9.06 -2.78
CA SER A 96 -7.02 8.58 -3.66
C SER A 96 -7.00 7.07 -3.79
N LEU A 97 -8.15 6.50 -4.14
CA LEU A 97 -8.26 5.06 -4.40
C LEU A 97 -7.21 4.61 -5.43
N GLN A 98 -6.57 3.49 -5.17
CA GLN A 98 -5.53 2.87 -6.00
C GLN A 98 -4.22 3.66 -6.12
N ASP A 99 -4.00 4.70 -5.32
CA ASP A 99 -2.69 5.34 -5.22
C ASP A 99 -1.69 4.44 -4.49
N GLY A 100 -0.48 4.39 -5.01
CA GLY A 100 0.62 3.61 -4.44
C GLY A 100 1.78 4.48 -3.99
N TYR A 101 2.30 4.17 -2.80
CA TYR A 101 3.32 4.93 -2.09
C TYR A 101 4.43 4.04 -1.55
N VAL A 102 5.58 4.65 -1.33
CA VAL A 102 6.63 4.12 -0.46
C VAL A 102 6.77 5.05 0.74
N GLY A 103 6.85 4.48 1.93
CA GLY A 103 7.21 5.19 3.15
C GLY A 103 8.64 4.87 3.55
N ARG A 104 9.31 5.81 4.22
CA ARG A 104 10.60 5.57 4.87
C ARG A 104 10.62 6.06 6.30
N LEU A 105 11.19 5.24 7.16
CA LEU A 105 11.39 5.49 8.58
C LEU A 105 12.88 5.66 8.83
N LEU A 106 13.28 6.81 9.38
CA LEU A 106 14.67 7.04 9.78
C LEU A 106 14.98 6.26 11.06
N LEU A 107 15.97 5.39 11.01
CA LEU A 107 16.44 4.60 12.14
C LEU A 107 17.56 5.31 12.92
N ASP A 108 17.82 4.87 14.14
CA ASP A 108 18.80 5.48 15.04
C ASP A 108 20.23 5.45 14.48
N ASP A 109 20.55 4.49 13.62
CA ASP A 109 21.85 4.38 12.95
C ASP A 109 21.99 5.27 11.70
N GLY A 110 20.95 6.05 11.35
CA GLY A 110 20.91 6.92 10.18
C GLY A 110 20.47 6.22 8.89
N SER A 111 20.23 4.91 8.91
CA SER A 111 19.64 4.18 7.78
C SER A 111 18.13 4.32 7.75
N TYR A 112 17.49 3.82 6.69
CA TYR A 112 16.03 3.81 6.53
C TYR A 112 15.48 2.40 6.48
N GLU A 113 14.36 2.18 7.17
CA GLU A 113 13.44 1.11 6.83
C GLU A 113 12.42 1.63 5.82
N TYR A 114 12.13 0.87 4.77
CA TYR A 114 11.12 1.21 3.79
C TYR A 114 9.88 0.33 3.96
N CYS A 115 8.71 0.90 3.70
CA CYS A 115 7.48 0.16 3.48
C CYS A 115 6.90 0.53 2.13
N ARG A 116 6.06 -0.31 1.57
CA ARG A 116 5.19 0.04 0.45
C ARG A 116 3.74 -0.15 0.85
N PHE A 117 2.87 0.68 0.31
CA PHE A 117 1.44 0.58 0.55
C PHE A 117 0.64 1.15 -0.62
N CYS A 118 -0.60 0.69 -0.74
CA CYS A 118 -1.54 1.24 -1.69
C CYS A 118 -2.94 1.34 -1.08
N VAL A 119 -3.73 2.27 -1.59
CA VAL A 119 -5.13 2.45 -1.18
C VAL A 119 -5.97 1.37 -1.84
N TYR A 120 -6.43 0.41 -1.05
CA TYR A 120 -7.20 -0.72 -1.55
C TYR A 120 -8.69 -0.39 -1.64
N THR A 121 -9.26 0.24 -0.62
CA THR A 121 -10.65 0.69 -0.64
C THR A 121 -10.86 1.89 0.29
N ILE A 122 -11.89 2.67 -0.01
CA ILE A 122 -12.40 3.76 0.83
C ILE A 122 -13.89 3.46 1.00
N ASP A 123 -14.34 3.23 2.23
CA ASP A 123 -15.70 2.76 2.51
C ASP A 123 -16.17 3.23 3.89
N TYR A 124 -17.37 2.82 4.26
CA TYR A 124 -17.99 3.10 5.55
C TYR A 124 -18.20 1.80 6.30
N ASP A 125 -18.03 1.82 7.61
CA ASP A 125 -18.39 0.70 8.47
C ASP A 125 -19.91 0.70 8.80
N MET A 126 -20.34 -0.26 9.63
CA MET A 126 -21.75 -0.37 10.04
C MET A 126 -22.27 0.81 10.85
N ASN A 127 -21.39 1.62 11.43
CA ASN A 127 -21.73 2.84 12.17
C ASN A 127 -21.69 4.10 11.29
N ALA A 128 -21.51 3.94 9.97
CA ALA A 128 -21.31 5.01 9.00
C ALA A 128 -20.02 5.83 9.21
N ASP A 129 -19.03 5.27 9.91
CA ASP A 129 -17.71 5.85 10.05
C ASP A 129 -16.86 5.49 8.81
N GLN A 130 -16.30 6.52 8.17
CA GLN A 130 -15.50 6.33 6.97
C GLN A 130 -14.08 5.87 7.32
N TYR A 131 -13.58 4.92 6.54
CA TYR A 131 -12.22 4.40 6.67
C TYR A 131 -11.53 4.25 5.32
N ILE A 132 -10.21 4.24 5.36
CA ILE A 132 -9.33 3.87 4.25
C ILE A 132 -8.71 2.53 4.61
N MET A 133 -8.84 1.54 3.72
CA MET A 133 -8.15 0.26 3.85
C MET A 133 -6.96 0.22 2.92
N PHE A 134 -5.81 -0.14 3.48
CA PHE A 134 -4.55 -0.26 2.77
C PHE A 134 -4.12 -1.72 2.66
N LYS A 135 -3.49 -2.05 1.54
CA LYS A 135 -2.54 -3.15 1.46
C LYS A 135 -1.15 -2.60 1.71
N TYR A 136 -0.37 -3.24 2.57
CA TYR A 136 0.99 -2.79 2.85
C TYR A 136 1.96 -3.94 3.09
N GLN A 137 3.23 -3.64 2.97
CA GLN A 137 4.34 -4.53 3.32
C GLN A 137 5.44 -3.71 3.98
N SER A 138 5.81 -4.10 5.21
CA SER A 138 6.99 -3.56 5.91
C SER A 138 8.28 -4.16 5.35
N LYS A 139 9.42 -3.56 5.67
CA LYS A 139 10.76 -4.01 5.24
C LYS A 139 10.86 -4.21 3.72
N PHE A 140 10.26 -3.29 2.97
CA PHE A 140 10.28 -3.32 1.52
C PHE A 140 11.69 -3.06 0.99
N VAL A 141 12.09 -3.89 0.04
CA VAL A 141 13.34 -3.72 -0.73
C VAL A 141 12.96 -3.48 -2.18
N GLY A 142 13.24 -2.29 -2.67
CA GLY A 142 12.96 -1.92 -4.06
C GLY A 142 13.86 -2.64 -5.06
N LYS A 143 13.41 -2.68 -6.30
CA LYS A 143 14.21 -3.15 -7.43
C LYS A 143 14.97 -1.99 -8.06
#